data_560ec604fb1d8de275dec43449ccd3ae
#
_entry.id   560ec604fb1d8de275dec43449ccd3ae
#
_cell.length_a   1.000
_cell.length_b   1.000
_cell.length_c   1.000
_cell.angle_alpha   90.00
_cell.angle_beta   90.00
_cell.angle_gamma   90.00
#
_symmetry.space_group_name_H-M   'P 1'
#
loop_
_entity.id
_entity.type
_entity.pdbx_description
1 polymer ?
#
loop_
_entity_poly.entity_id
_entity_poly.type
_entity_poly.pdbx_seq_one_letter_code
_entity_poly.pdbx_strand_id
1 'polypeptide(L)'
;GKIGVLVDVETDVVNDDLKEMAKNVAMQIAALRPQYTNRDEVSADYIEHEKEILMAQIQNDPKESQKPEKVIQGMIQGRINKELKEICLLDQVYVKAEDGKQSVAQYVAQVAKANNATVAVKGFVRFETGEGIEKKEENFAEEVAKQMNA
;
A
#
# COMPACT_ATOMS: atom_id res chain seq x y z
N GLY A 1 -19.12 6.89 -5.39
CA GLY A 1 -18.57 7.80 -4.39
C GLY A 1 -17.36 8.56 -4.91
N LYS A 2 -17.03 9.64 -4.25
CA LYS A 2 -15.83 10.43 -4.56
C LYS A 2 -14.67 9.97 -3.70
N ILE A 3 -13.46 9.94 -4.28
CA ILE A 3 -12.23 9.57 -3.59
C ILE A 3 -11.39 10.82 -3.40
N GLY A 4 -10.96 11.08 -2.17
CA GLY A 4 -10.01 12.12 -1.84
C GLY A 4 -8.65 11.52 -1.48
N VAL A 5 -7.57 12.15 -1.92
CA VAL A 5 -6.21 11.73 -1.63
C VAL A 5 -5.37 12.94 -1.27
N LEU A 6 -4.66 12.84 -0.15
CA LEU A 6 -3.63 13.80 0.25
C LEU A 6 -2.28 13.08 0.21
N VAL A 7 -1.29 13.70 -0.44
CA VAL A 7 0.07 13.15 -0.55
C VAL A 7 1.03 14.14 0.06
N ASP A 8 1.85 13.66 1.01
CA ASP A 8 2.92 14.46 1.61
C ASP A 8 4.22 14.18 0.86
N VAL A 9 4.67 15.18 0.09
CA VAL A 9 5.90 15.12 -0.70
C VAL A 9 6.86 16.20 -0.19
N GLU A 10 8.04 15.77 0.23
CA GLU A 10 9.11 16.66 0.62
C GLU A 10 10.07 16.85 -0.56
N THR A 11 10.32 18.10 -0.96
CA THR A 11 11.18 18.42 -2.08
C THR A 11 11.81 19.80 -1.93
N ASP A 12 13.00 19.97 -2.49
CA ASP A 12 13.73 21.25 -2.56
C ASP A 12 13.35 22.08 -3.79
N VAL A 13 12.58 21.52 -4.73
CA VAL A 13 12.15 22.20 -5.95
C VAL A 13 10.62 22.05 -6.09
N VAL A 14 9.95 23.16 -6.38
CA VAL A 14 8.51 23.16 -6.69
C VAL A 14 8.33 23.76 -8.08
N ASN A 15 7.95 22.92 -9.04
CA ASN A 15 7.63 23.32 -10.41
C ASN A 15 6.47 22.47 -10.95
N ASP A 16 6.09 22.71 -12.20
CA ASP A 16 4.96 22.04 -12.83
C ASP A 16 5.18 20.53 -12.94
N ASP A 17 6.42 20.08 -13.23
CA ASP A 17 6.76 18.65 -13.32
C ASP A 17 6.58 17.94 -11.99
N LEU A 18 6.98 18.57 -10.88
CA LEU A 18 6.81 18.01 -9.55
C LEU A 18 5.35 18.01 -9.10
N LYS A 19 4.60 19.03 -9.48
CA LYS A 19 3.16 19.08 -9.23
C LYS A 19 2.42 17.97 -9.99
N GLU A 20 2.79 17.74 -11.25
CA GLU A 20 2.25 16.65 -12.06
C GLU A 20 2.61 15.29 -11.47
N MET A 21 3.85 15.11 -11.03
CA MET A 21 4.30 13.90 -10.35
C MET A 21 3.44 13.63 -9.10
N ALA A 22 3.25 14.63 -8.25
CA ALA A 22 2.42 14.49 -7.05
C ALA A 22 0.98 14.10 -7.41
N LYS A 23 0.43 14.69 -8.46
CA LYS A 23 -0.90 14.34 -8.97
C LYS A 23 -0.97 12.90 -9.45
N ASN A 24 0.05 12.43 -10.17
CA ASN A 24 0.12 11.07 -10.67
C ASN A 24 0.26 10.05 -9.52
N VAL A 25 1.03 10.40 -8.49
CA VAL A 25 1.13 9.57 -7.27
C VAL A 25 -0.22 9.51 -6.54
N ALA A 26 -0.93 10.62 -6.46
CA ALA A 26 -2.28 10.64 -5.88
C ALA A 26 -3.26 9.75 -6.66
N MET A 27 -3.19 9.76 -7.99
CA MET A 27 -3.99 8.87 -8.83
C MET A 27 -3.65 7.39 -8.62
N GLN A 28 -2.37 7.06 -8.44
CA GLN A 28 -1.92 5.72 -8.08
C GLN A 28 -2.56 5.25 -6.78
N ILE A 29 -2.55 6.10 -5.76
CA ILE A 29 -3.14 5.81 -4.45
C ILE A 29 -4.64 5.59 -4.57
N ALA A 30 -5.33 6.42 -5.33
CA ALA A 30 -6.76 6.29 -5.55
C ALA A 30 -7.11 4.96 -6.24
N ALA A 31 -6.32 4.55 -7.24
CA ALA A 31 -6.59 3.38 -8.06
C ALA A 31 -6.24 2.06 -7.37
N LEU A 32 -5.07 1.97 -6.75
CA LEU A 32 -4.51 0.72 -6.24
C LEU A 32 -4.59 0.55 -4.73
N ARG A 33 -5.05 1.54 -4.00
CA ARG A 33 -5.31 1.47 -2.55
C ARG A 33 -4.14 0.93 -1.71
N PRO A 34 -2.91 1.48 -1.82
CA PRO A 34 -1.82 1.05 -0.96
C PRO A 34 -2.15 1.29 0.50
N GLN A 35 -1.63 0.44 1.39
CA GLN A 35 -1.83 0.56 2.84
C GLN A 35 -0.68 1.29 3.52
N TYR A 36 0.51 1.24 2.94
CA TYR A 36 1.73 1.83 3.48
C TYR A 36 2.45 2.62 2.40
N THR A 37 3.26 3.60 2.81
CA THR A 37 4.11 4.35 1.86
C THR A 37 5.29 3.51 1.42
N ASN A 38 5.98 2.86 2.36
CA ASN A 38 7.14 2.02 2.09
C ASN A 38 7.17 0.80 3.02
N ARG A 39 8.12 -0.12 2.79
CA ARG A 39 8.25 -1.35 3.58
C ARG A 39 8.63 -1.10 5.03
N ASP A 40 9.31 0.01 5.33
CA ASP A 40 9.77 0.32 6.70
C ASP A 40 8.59 0.59 7.63
N GLU A 41 7.43 0.98 7.09
CA GLU A 41 6.21 1.18 7.87
C GLU A 41 5.51 -0.12 8.26
N VAL A 42 5.84 -1.23 7.59
CA VAL A 42 5.23 -2.54 7.86
C VAL A 42 5.90 -3.16 9.08
N SER A 43 5.10 -3.50 10.10
CA SER A 43 5.65 -4.06 11.34
C SER A 43 6.24 -5.45 11.13
N ALA A 44 7.29 -5.77 11.92
CA ALA A 44 7.88 -7.11 11.92
C ALA A 44 6.85 -8.17 12.36
N ASP A 45 5.96 -7.84 13.29
CA ASP A 45 4.90 -8.74 13.75
C ASP A 45 3.93 -9.09 12.64
N TYR A 46 3.56 -8.12 11.79
CA TYR A 46 2.72 -8.36 10.63
C TYR A 46 3.38 -9.36 9.66
N ILE A 47 4.66 -9.16 9.37
CA ILE A 47 5.42 -10.02 8.45
C ILE A 47 5.52 -11.44 9.02
N GLU A 48 5.84 -11.58 10.31
CA GLU A 48 5.92 -12.89 10.96
C GLU A 48 4.58 -13.61 10.96
N HIS A 49 3.50 -12.90 11.23
CA HIS A 49 2.14 -13.47 11.20
C HIS A 49 1.78 -13.96 9.79
N GLU A 50 2.10 -13.19 8.75
CA GLU A 50 1.87 -13.60 7.36
C GLU A 50 2.71 -14.84 6.99
N LYS A 51 3.97 -14.91 7.46
CA LYS A 51 4.82 -16.10 7.27
C LYS A 51 4.21 -17.33 7.91
N GLU A 52 3.66 -17.21 9.11
CA GLU A 52 2.99 -18.31 9.80
C GLU A 52 1.77 -18.81 9.02
N ILE A 53 0.95 -17.89 8.51
CA ILE A 53 -0.22 -18.23 7.69
C ILE A 53 0.21 -18.97 6.42
N LEU A 54 1.23 -18.47 5.72
CA LEU A 54 1.74 -19.09 4.50
C LEU A 54 2.34 -20.47 4.78
N MET A 55 3.07 -20.62 5.87
CA MET A 55 3.63 -21.91 6.28
C MET A 55 2.51 -22.92 6.55
N ALA A 56 1.46 -22.52 7.26
CA ALA A 56 0.31 -23.39 7.53
C ALA A 56 -0.38 -23.82 6.22
N GLN A 57 -0.54 -22.89 5.28
CA GLN A 57 -1.12 -23.21 3.97
C GLN A 57 -0.27 -24.22 3.20
N ILE A 58 1.05 -24.07 3.23
CA ILE A 58 1.99 -24.99 2.55
C ILE A 58 1.96 -26.36 3.22
N GLN A 59 1.95 -26.43 4.55
CA GLN A 59 1.90 -27.69 5.29
C GLN A 59 0.60 -28.46 5.07
N ASN A 60 -0.50 -27.76 4.80
CA ASN A 60 -1.79 -28.38 4.49
C ASN A 60 -1.92 -28.83 3.03
N ASP A 61 -0.99 -28.48 2.17
CA ASP A 61 -0.97 -28.90 0.77
C ASP A 61 -0.09 -30.13 0.62
N PRO A 62 -0.65 -31.30 0.23
CA PRO A 62 0.14 -32.54 0.11
C PRO A 62 1.30 -32.48 -0.88
N LYS A 63 1.21 -31.64 -1.91
CA LYS A 63 2.26 -31.48 -2.91
C LYS A 63 3.35 -30.53 -2.44
N GLU A 64 2.95 -29.41 -1.84
CA GLU A 64 3.87 -28.38 -1.41
C GLU A 64 4.63 -28.76 -0.13
N SER A 65 3.97 -29.48 0.80
CA SER A 65 4.58 -29.89 2.06
C SER A 65 5.73 -30.88 1.90
N GLN A 66 5.82 -31.56 0.76
CA GLN A 66 6.89 -32.53 0.46
C GLN A 66 8.17 -31.87 -0.08
N LYS A 67 8.12 -30.58 -0.39
CA LYS A 67 9.29 -29.87 -0.93
C LYS A 67 10.35 -29.68 0.17
N PRO A 68 11.64 -29.60 -0.20
CA PRO A 68 12.70 -29.30 0.77
C PRO A 68 12.45 -28.00 1.52
N GLU A 69 12.85 -27.94 2.78
CA GLU A 69 12.65 -26.76 3.64
C GLU A 69 13.19 -25.47 3.00
N LYS A 70 14.36 -25.54 2.39
CA LYS A 70 14.97 -24.40 1.70
C LYS A 70 14.09 -23.87 0.56
N VAL A 71 13.42 -24.75 -0.17
CA VAL A 71 12.48 -24.39 -1.24
C VAL A 71 11.22 -23.73 -0.63
N ILE A 72 10.71 -24.29 0.46
CA ILE A 72 9.54 -23.75 1.17
C ILE A 72 9.85 -22.34 1.69
N GLN A 73 11.01 -22.13 2.28
CA GLN A 73 11.42 -20.79 2.77
C GLN A 73 11.51 -19.79 1.61
N GLY A 74 12.06 -20.20 0.47
CA GLY A 74 12.10 -19.36 -0.73
C GLY A 74 10.72 -19.01 -1.26
N MET A 75 9.77 -19.95 -1.23
CA MET A 75 8.39 -19.72 -1.63
C MET A 75 7.69 -18.71 -0.71
N ILE A 76 7.86 -18.85 0.60
CA ILE A 76 7.31 -17.93 1.59
C ILE A 76 7.86 -16.52 1.37
N GLN A 77 9.17 -16.40 1.22
CA GLN A 77 9.81 -15.11 0.99
C GLN A 77 9.32 -14.46 -0.30
N GLY A 78 9.14 -15.25 -1.37
CA GLY A 78 8.61 -14.77 -2.64
C GLY A 78 7.17 -14.26 -2.52
N ARG A 79 6.32 -14.97 -1.79
CA ARG A 79 4.93 -14.55 -1.56
C ARG A 79 4.85 -13.30 -0.70
N ILE A 80 5.68 -13.19 0.35
CA ILE A 80 5.77 -11.99 1.19
C ILE A 80 6.22 -10.79 0.36
N ASN A 81 7.25 -10.94 -0.46
CA ASN A 81 7.72 -9.86 -1.33
C ASN A 81 6.64 -9.40 -2.31
N LYS A 82 5.88 -10.33 -2.87
CA LYS A 82 4.76 -10.01 -3.77
C LYS A 82 3.67 -9.24 -3.04
N GLU A 83 3.30 -9.67 -1.84
CA GLU A 83 2.30 -8.99 -1.02
C GLU A 83 2.75 -7.57 -0.66
N LEU A 84 4.01 -7.40 -0.24
CA LEU A 84 4.55 -6.07 0.08
C LEU A 84 4.56 -5.14 -1.12
N LYS A 85 4.80 -5.67 -2.33
CA LYS A 85 4.70 -4.87 -3.56
C LYS A 85 3.28 -4.38 -3.85
N GLU A 86 2.29 -5.10 -3.39
CA GLU A 86 0.88 -4.71 -3.58
C GLU A 86 0.40 -3.69 -2.55
N ILE A 87 0.88 -3.77 -1.31
CA ILE A 87 0.41 -2.93 -0.20
C ILE A 87 1.27 -1.69 0.06
N CYS A 88 2.51 -1.63 -0.45
CA CYS A 88 3.41 -0.49 -0.27
C CYS A 88 3.44 0.37 -1.53
N LEU A 89 3.04 1.64 -1.40
CA LEU A 89 2.92 2.57 -2.52
C LEU A 89 4.17 2.60 -3.41
N LEU A 90 5.35 2.80 -2.80
CA LEU A 90 6.60 2.96 -3.55
C LEU A 90 7.03 1.69 -4.27
N ASP A 91 6.58 0.53 -3.83
CA ASP A 91 6.91 -0.76 -4.45
C ASP A 91 5.89 -1.20 -5.50
N GLN A 92 4.71 -0.58 -5.54
CA GLN A 92 3.70 -0.89 -6.55
C GLN A 92 4.20 -0.56 -7.95
N VAL A 93 3.73 -1.31 -8.95
CA VAL A 93 3.95 -0.96 -10.34
C VAL A 93 3.16 0.30 -10.65
N TYR A 94 3.83 1.31 -11.20
CA TYR A 94 3.20 2.57 -11.58
C TYR A 94 2.18 2.34 -12.69
N VAL A 95 0.93 2.77 -12.50
CA VAL A 95 -0.18 2.49 -13.44
C VAL A 95 0.04 3.10 -14.82
N LYS A 96 0.82 4.17 -14.92
CA LYS A 96 1.16 4.83 -16.18
C LYS A 96 2.53 4.42 -16.72
N ALA A 97 3.16 3.40 -16.14
CA ALA A 97 4.46 2.92 -16.59
C ALA A 97 4.39 2.45 -18.05
N GLU A 98 5.23 3.01 -18.91
CA GLU A 98 5.27 2.68 -20.33
C GLU A 98 5.70 1.23 -20.57
N ASP A 99 6.64 0.74 -19.75
CA ASP A 99 7.15 -0.63 -19.83
C ASP A 99 6.31 -1.65 -19.02
N GLY A 100 5.32 -1.19 -18.27
CA GLY A 100 4.51 -2.02 -17.39
C GLY A 100 5.26 -2.61 -16.20
N LYS A 101 6.47 -2.14 -15.92
CA LYS A 101 7.36 -2.69 -14.88
C LYS A 101 7.89 -1.65 -13.90
N GLN A 102 7.96 -0.38 -14.31
CA GLN A 102 8.49 0.70 -13.47
C GLN A 102 7.68 0.81 -12.18
N SER A 103 8.36 0.83 -11.03
CA SER A 103 7.71 1.07 -9.75
C SER A 103 7.43 2.56 -9.52
N VAL A 104 6.54 2.86 -8.58
CA VAL A 104 6.28 4.24 -8.17
C VAL A 104 7.57 4.92 -7.68
N ALA A 105 8.39 4.22 -6.89
CA ALA A 105 9.68 4.74 -6.45
C ALA A 105 10.60 5.10 -7.61
N GLN A 106 10.66 4.26 -8.64
CA GLN A 106 11.46 4.52 -9.84
C GLN A 106 10.93 5.72 -10.62
N TYR A 107 9.61 5.86 -10.73
CA TYR A 107 8.99 7.02 -11.37
C TYR A 107 9.32 8.32 -10.63
N VAL A 108 9.18 8.34 -9.31
CA VAL A 108 9.52 9.50 -8.47
C VAL A 108 11.00 9.86 -8.63
N ALA A 109 11.90 8.87 -8.60
CA ALA A 109 13.33 9.06 -8.79
C ALA A 109 13.66 9.61 -10.18
N GLN A 110 12.95 9.15 -11.22
CA GLN A 110 13.12 9.65 -12.58
C GLN A 110 12.77 11.13 -12.69
N VAL A 111 11.65 11.55 -12.11
CA VAL A 111 11.23 12.96 -12.12
C VAL A 111 12.21 13.82 -11.30
N ALA A 112 12.65 13.33 -10.15
CA ALA A 112 13.65 14.01 -9.31
C ALA A 112 14.93 14.26 -10.08
N LYS A 113 15.45 13.24 -10.75
CA LYS A 113 16.68 13.34 -11.55
C LYS A 113 16.52 14.30 -12.72
N ALA A 114 15.38 14.27 -13.41
CA ALA A 114 15.13 15.16 -14.56
C ALA A 114 15.07 16.63 -14.16
N ASN A 115 14.74 16.93 -12.90
CA ASN A 115 14.62 18.31 -12.38
C ASN A 115 15.75 18.69 -11.43
N ASN A 116 16.79 17.87 -11.30
CA ASN A 116 17.88 18.06 -10.34
C ASN A 116 17.36 18.33 -8.92
N ALA A 117 16.29 17.62 -8.53
CA ALA A 117 15.59 17.82 -7.28
C ALA A 117 15.81 16.64 -6.32
N THR A 118 15.73 16.93 -5.02
CA THR A 118 15.59 15.91 -4.00
C THR A 118 14.09 15.76 -3.72
N VAL A 119 13.56 14.53 -3.83
CA VAL A 119 12.15 14.25 -3.64
C VAL A 119 11.97 13.03 -2.73
N ALA A 120 11.11 13.17 -1.73
CA ALA A 120 10.71 12.05 -0.88
C ALA A 120 9.19 12.07 -0.67
N VAL A 121 8.53 10.95 -0.91
CA VAL A 121 7.14 10.76 -0.56
C VAL A 121 7.10 10.28 0.88
N LYS A 122 6.60 11.11 1.79
CA LYS A 122 6.62 10.84 3.23
C LYS A 122 5.39 10.10 3.73
N GLY A 123 4.25 10.34 3.11
CA GLY A 123 3.02 9.70 3.52
C GLY A 123 1.86 10.09 2.62
N PHE A 124 0.71 9.50 2.90
CA PHE A 124 -0.52 9.81 2.19
C PHE A 124 -1.72 9.47 3.06
N VAL A 125 -2.85 10.08 2.72
CA VAL A 125 -4.17 9.74 3.27
C VAL A 125 -5.12 9.54 2.10
N ARG A 126 -5.84 8.42 2.10
CA ARG A 126 -6.89 8.11 1.13
C ARG A 126 -8.21 7.96 1.87
N PHE A 127 -9.24 8.60 1.36
CA PHE A 127 -10.59 8.46 1.91
C PHE A 127 -11.62 8.44 0.80
N GLU A 128 -12.73 7.73 1.04
CA GLU A 128 -13.89 7.68 0.15
C GLU A 128 -15.07 8.37 0.81
N THR A 129 -15.87 9.07 0.01
CA THR A 129 -17.10 9.69 0.51
C THR A 129 -18.04 8.62 1.03
N GLY A 130 -18.45 8.74 2.29
CA GLY A 130 -19.34 7.79 2.93
C GLY A 130 -18.69 6.89 3.98
N GLU A 131 -17.37 6.67 3.94
CA GLU A 131 -16.68 5.81 4.93
C GLU A 131 -16.90 6.27 6.37
N GLY A 132 -16.78 7.58 6.61
CA GLY A 132 -17.01 8.16 7.93
C GLY A 132 -18.48 8.23 8.31
N ILE A 133 -19.36 8.35 7.35
CA ILE A 133 -20.82 8.42 7.55
C ILE A 133 -21.36 7.05 7.95
N GLU A 134 -20.92 5.98 7.31
CA GLU A 134 -21.32 4.60 7.65
C GLU A 134 -20.97 4.25 9.10
N LYS A 135 -19.74 4.58 9.53
CA LYS A 135 -19.30 4.37 10.92
C LYS A 135 -20.14 5.17 11.92
N LYS A 136 -20.52 6.39 11.59
CA LYS A 136 -21.38 7.22 12.44
C LYS A 136 -22.79 6.64 12.53
N GLU A 137 -23.34 6.13 11.45
CA GLU A 137 -24.66 5.49 11.44
C GLU A 137 -24.66 4.22 12.31
N GLU A 138 -23.63 3.37 12.22
CA GLU A 138 -23.48 2.20 13.07
C GLU A 138 -23.40 2.58 14.55
N ASN A 139 -22.56 3.56 14.91
CA ASN A 139 -22.43 4.06 16.26
C ASN A 139 -23.72 4.66 16.78
N PHE A 140 -24.45 5.38 15.95
CA PHE A 140 -25.74 5.95 16.30
C PHE A 140 -26.78 4.86 16.58
N ALA A 141 -26.83 3.82 15.75
CA ALA A 141 -27.74 2.69 15.96
C ALA A 141 -27.43 1.93 17.25
N GLU A 142 -26.15 1.73 17.57
CA GLU A 142 -25.72 1.12 18.83
C GLU A 142 -26.11 1.97 20.05
N GLU A 143 -25.91 3.28 19.98
CA GLU A 143 -26.29 4.20 21.05
C GLU A 143 -27.79 4.17 21.30
N VAL A 144 -28.59 4.22 20.25
CA VAL A 144 -30.06 4.12 20.35
C VAL A 144 -30.48 2.80 20.99
N ALA A 145 -29.85 1.70 20.55
CA ALA A 145 -30.14 0.37 21.12
C ALA A 145 -29.80 0.31 22.62
N LYS A 146 -28.68 0.89 23.04
CA LYS A 146 -28.29 0.98 24.45
C LYS A 146 -29.27 1.81 25.28
N GLN A 147 -29.74 2.90 24.74
CA GLN A 147 -30.71 3.75 25.42
C GLN A 147 -32.09 3.07 25.56
N MET A 148 -32.48 2.29 24.57
CA MET A 148 -33.76 1.55 24.61
C MET A 148 -33.73 0.37 25.57
N ASN A 149 -32.55 -0.18 25.85
CA ASN A 149 -32.37 -1.32 26.75
C ASN A 149 -31.94 -0.95 28.17
N ALA A 150 -31.85 0.34 28.46
CA ALA A 150 -31.44 0.84 29.78
C ALA A 150 -32.62 0.96 30.74
#